data_0a1dffed43a27ffd311076fd71ac6632
#
_entry.id   0a1dffed43a27ffd311076fd71ac6632
#
_cell.length_a   1.000
_cell.length_b   1.000
_cell.length_c   1.000
_cell.angle_alpha   90.00
_cell.angle_beta   90.00
_cell.angle_gamma   90.00
#
_symmetry.space_group_name_H-M   'P 1'
#
loop_
_entity.id
_entity.type
_entity.pdbx_description
1 polymer ?
#
loop_
_entity_poly.entity_id
_entity_poly.type
_entity_poly.pdbx_seq_one_letter_code
_entity_poly.pdbx_strand_id
1 'polypeptide(L)'
;MHTLWTSGTSDKVDVYGPEGTKNLLSGFLKSLEIDIKVRIEDEKQRDLETIINVKEISEGVIMQDERVKVSALKVVHGLLENCFAFKFETENKKVVFSGDTIFFPPLIDFAKDADVLVHEVMLKRGIEVLAERLKKVKPNLIEHLMISHTTA
;
A
#
# COMPACT_ATOMS: atom_id res chain seq x y z
N MET A 1 -10.71 -7.71 0.21
CA MET A 1 -10.83 -9.04 -0.46
C MET A 1 -11.92 -9.88 0.14
N HIS A 2 -11.86 -10.29 1.43
CA HIS A 2 -12.89 -11.12 2.07
C HIS A 2 -14.31 -10.57 1.89
N THR A 3 -14.54 -9.28 2.14
CA THR A 3 -15.85 -8.63 1.96
C THR A 3 -16.39 -8.73 0.53
N LEU A 4 -15.54 -8.55 -0.50
CA LEU A 4 -15.96 -8.72 -1.90
C LEU A 4 -16.32 -10.17 -2.20
N TRP A 5 -15.53 -11.11 -1.70
CA TRP A 5 -15.79 -12.54 -1.86
C TRP A 5 -17.11 -12.96 -1.19
N THR A 6 -17.37 -12.52 0.06
CA THR A 6 -18.65 -12.77 0.76
C THR A 6 -19.86 -12.15 0.05
N SER A 7 -19.64 -11.14 -0.81
CA SER A 7 -20.67 -10.54 -1.68
C SER A 7 -20.83 -11.26 -3.02
N GLY A 8 -20.19 -12.43 -3.20
CA GLY A 8 -20.34 -13.28 -4.40
C GLY A 8 -19.30 -13.05 -5.50
N THR A 9 -18.26 -12.23 -5.27
CA THR A 9 -17.18 -12.08 -6.25
C THR A 9 -16.38 -13.38 -6.37
N SER A 10 -16.32 -13.93 -7.57
CA SER A 10 -15.59 -15.17 -7.90
C SER A 10 -14.48 -14.96 -8.95
N ASP A 11 -14.33 -13.74 -9.44
CA ASP A 11 -13.31 -13.37 -10.40
C ASP A 11 -11.92 -13.36 -9.79
N LYS A 12 -10.92 -13.68 -10.60
CA LYS A 12 -9.53 -13.60 -10.17
C LYS A 12 -9.13 -12.15 -9.88
N VAL A 13 -8.43 -11.93 -8.78
CA VAL A 13 -7.92 -10.62 -8.36
C VAL A 13 -6.41 -10.68 -8.19
N ASP A 14 -5.71 -9.86 -8.93
CA ASP A 14 -4.28 -9.63 -8.74
C ASP A 14 -4.06 -8.62 -7.61
N VAL A 15 -3.21 -8.97 -6.66
CA VAL A 15 -2.76 -8.11 -5.55
C VAL A 15 -1.28 -7.83 -5.73
N TYR A 16 -0.95 -6.56 -5.86
CA TYR A 16 0.43 -6.11 -5.99
C TYR A 16 0.89 -5.48 -4.67
N GLY A 17 2.03 -5.89 -4.16
CA GLY A 17 2.56 -5.35 -2.91
C GLY A 17 4.03 -5.67 -2.72
N PRO A 18 4.67 -5.09 -1.69
CA PRO A 18 6.08 -5.35 -1.40
C PRO A 18 6.34 -6.80 -1.02
N GLU A 19 7.61 -7.17 -0.93
CA GLU A 19 8.04 -8.42 -0.32
C GLU A 19 7.37 -8.62 1.06
N GLY A 20 6.88 -9.83 1.34
CA GLY A 20 6.10 -10.16 2.51
C GLY A 20 4.58 -10.11 2.31
N THR A 21 4.08 -9.58 1.18
CA THR A 21 2.64 -9.53 0.87
C THR A 21 2.01 -10.93 0.82
N LYS A 22 2.74 -11.92 0.30
CA LYS A 22 2.28 -13.33 0.31
C LYS A 22 2.10 -13.87 1.72
N ASN A 23 3.05 -13.58 2.61
CA ASN A 23 2.99 -14.00 4.00
C ASN A 23 1.83 -13.31 4.73
N LEU A 24 1.62 -12.02 4.47
CA LEU A 24 0.49 -11.26 5.01
C LEU A 24 -0.84 -11.89 4.58
N LEU A 25 -1.00 -12.20 3.30
CA LEU A 25 -2.20 -12.86 2.79
C LEU A 25 -2.41 -14.23 3.44
N SER A 26 -1.37 -15.06 3.51
CA SER A 26 -1.45 -16.38 4.15
C SER A 26 -1.90 -16.29 5.60
N GLY A 27 -1.34 -15.35 6.38
CA GLY A 27 -1.77 -15.09 7.76
C GLY A 27 -3.22 -14.63 7.85
N PHE A 28 -3.65 -13.77 6.94
CA PHE A 28 -5.02 -13.28 6.85
C PHE A 28 -6.01 -14.42 6.53
N LEU A 29 -5.73 -15.25 5.54
CA LEU A 29 -6.57 -16.40 5.18
C LEU A 29 -6.66 -17.40 6.32
N LYS A 30 -5.54 -17.66 7.00
CA LYS A 30 -5.52 -18.53 8.18
C LYS A 30 -6.38 -18.00 9.33
N SER A 31 -6.40 -16.69 9.55
CA SER A 31 -7.24 -16.07 10.59
C SER A 31 -8.73 -16.19 10.30
N LEU A 32 -9.11 -16.31 9.04
CA LEU A 32 -10.49 -16.44 8.57
C LEU A 32 -10.87 -17.89 8.19
N GLU A 33 -10.00 -18.85 8.45
CA GLU A 33 -10.13 -20.25 7.99
C GLU A 33 -11.50 -20.86 8.31
N ILE A 34 -12.04 -20.61 9.49
CA ILE A 34 -13.32 -21.16 9.93
C ILE A 34 -14.47 -20.58 9.08
N ASP A 35 -14.51 -19.25 8.93
CA ASP A 35 -15.56 -18.58 8.15
C ASP A 35 -15.48 -19.00 6.67
N ILE A 36 -14.26 -19.07 6.11
CA ILE A 36 -14.03 -19.49 4.72
C ILE A 36 -14.55 -20.92 4.51
N LYS A 37 -14.22 -21.87 5.38
CA LYS A 37 -14.68 -23.26 5.28
C LYS A 37 -16.20 -23.37 5.35
N VAL A 38 -16.83 -22.69 6.31
CA VAL A 38 -18.30 -22.71 6.44
C VAL A 38 -18.97 -22.20 5.17
N ARG A 39 -18.50 -21.09 4.58
CA ARG A 39 -19.09 -20.54 3.36
C ARG A 39 -18.87 -21.40 2.13
N ILE A 40 -17.72 -22.04 2.00
CA ILE A 40 -17.48 -23.02 0.94
C ILE A 40 -18.45 -24.19 1.05
N GLU A 41 -18.67 -24.72 2.27
CA GLU A 41 -19.56 -25.87 2.49
C GLU A 41 -21.04 -25.52 2.38
N ASP A 42 -21.48 -24.40 2.95
CA ASP A 42 -22.89 -24.00 3.03
C ASP A 42 -23.33 -23.25 1.77
N GLU A 43 -22.62 -22.20 1.41
CA GLU A 43 -22.97 -21.31 0.31
C GLU A 43 -22.42 -21.77 -1.06
N LYS A 44 -21.61 -22.86 -1.10
CA LYS A 44 -20.91 -23.38 -2.28
C LYS A 44 -20.04 -22.34 -2.97
N GLN A 45 -19.49 -21.42 -2.21
CA GLN A 45 -18.58 -20.40 -2.72
C GLN A 45 -17.27 -21.01 -3.22
N ARG A 46 -16.64 -20.37 -4.20
CA ARG A 46 -15.29 -20.72 -4.63
C ARG A 46 -14.31 -20.40 -3.51
N ASP A 47 -13.32 -21.27 -3.31
CA ASP A 47 -12.27 -21.03 -2.30
C ASP A 47 -11.56 -19.69 -2.56
N LEU A 48 -11.55 -18.84 -1.53
CA LEU A 48 -10.98 -17.49 -1.56
C LEU A 48 -9.50 -17.50 -1.97
N GLU A 49 -8.74 -18.48 -1.52
CA GLU A 49 -7.32 -18.61 -1.88
C GLU A 49 -7.12 -18.77 -3.39
N THR A 50 -8.03 -19.48 -4.07
CA THR A 50 -7.92 -19.77 -5.51
C THR A 50 -8.21 -18.58 -6.41
N ILE A 51 -8.82 -17.53 -5.90
CA ILE A 51 -9.15 -16.32 -6.68
C ILE A 51 -8.14 -15.19 -6.47
N ILE A 52 -7.25 -15.29 -5.48
CA ILE A 52 -6.26 -14.27 -5.18
C ILE A 52 -4.90 -14.67 -5.77
N ASN A 53 -4.34 -13.79 -6.58
CA ASN A 53 -2.99 -13.94 -7.11
C ASN A 53 -2.10 -12.80 -6.60
N VAL A 54 -1.11 -13.12 -5.77
CA VAL A 54 -0.20 -12.12 -5.20
C VAL A 54 1.06 -12.01 -6.05
N LYS A 55 1.35 -10.79 -6.47
CA LYS A 55 2.59 -10.41 -7.16
C LYS A 55 3.39 -9.49 -6.25
N GLU A 56 4.47 -9.99 -5.68
CA GLU A 56 5.42 -9.15 -4.95
C GLU A 56 6.23 -8.34 -5.97
N ILE A 57 6.30 -7.02 -5.73
CA ILE A 57 6.82 -6.04 -6.68
C ILE A 57 8.19 -5.52 -6.29
N SER A 58 8.86 -4.99 -7.27
CA SER A 58 10.05 -4.13 -7.16
C SER A 58 9.82 -2.83 -7.93
N GLU A 59 10.80 -1.93 -7.90
CA GLU A 59 10.76 -0.68 -8.66
C GLU A 59 10.63 -0.94 -10.17
N GLY A 60 9.87 -0.09 -10.86
CA GLY A 60 9.63 -0.15 -12.30
C GLY A 60 8.16 -0.33 -12.66
N VAL A 61 7.89 -0.79 -13.88
CA VAL A 61 6.52 -1.08 -14.33
C VAL A 61 6.06 -2.40 -13.70
N ILE A 62 4.98 -2.33 -12.90
CA ILE A 62 4.47 -3.47 -12.14
C ILE A 62 3.21 -4.09 -12.77
N MET A 63 2.47 -3.30 -13.54
CA MET A 63 1.27 -3.75 -14.26
C MET A 63 1.04 -2.86 -15.47
N GLN A 64 0.55 -3.47 -16.55
CA GLN A 64 0.08 -2.74 -17.73
C GLN A 64 -0.98 -3.55 -18.45
N ASP A 65 -2.07 -2.89 -18.80
CA ASP A 65 -3.11 -3.39 -19.69
C ASP A 65 -3.49 -2.30 -20.72
N GLU A 66 -4.58 -2.48 -21.44
CA GLU A 66 -5.08 -1.52 -22.44
C GLU A 66 -5.62 -0.22 -21.83
N ARG A 67 -5.88 -0.17 -20.53
CA ARG A 67 -6.49 0.97 -19.83
C ARG A 67 -5.49 1.76 -19.00
N VAL A 68 -4.53 1.07 -18.38
CA VAL A 68 -3.63 1.71 -17.42
C VAL A 68 -2.27 1.02 -17.37
N LYS A 69 -1.23 1.84 -17.25
CA LYS A 69 0.13 1.41 -16.88
C LYS A 69 0.41 1.87 -15.46
N VAL A 70 0.86 0.96 -14.62
CA VAL A 70 1.22 1.24 -13.23
C VAL A 70 2.71 1.04 -13.03
N SER A 71 3.37 2.06 -12.50
CA SER A 71 4.77 2.03 -12.14
C SER A 71 4.95 2.26 -10.64
N ALA A 72 5.96 1.64 -10.06
CA ALA A 72 6.36 1.81 -8.66
C ALA A 72 7.76 2.43 -8.60
N LEU A 73 7.94 3.38 -7.68
CA LEU A 73 9.23 3.95 -7.29
C LEU A 73 9.49 3.63 -5.83
N LYS A 74 10.63 3.03 -5.50
CA LYS A 74 10.99 2.78 -4.11
C LYS A 74 11.27 4.10 -3.40
N VAL A 75 10.61 4.34 -2.27
CA VAL A 75 10.71 5.55 -1.46
C VAL A 75 11.27 5.25 -0.07
N VAL A 76 11.66 6.29 0.65
CA VAL A 76 12.27 6.17 1.99
C VAL A 76 11.24 6.44 3.07
N HIS A 77 10.97 5.44 3.91
CA HIS A 77 10.07 5.56 5.05
C HIS A 77 10.68 4.92 6.31
N GLY A 78 11.54 5.67 6.97
CA GLY A 78 12.23 5.23 8.18
C GLY A 78 13.01 3.93 7.96
N LEU A 79 12.74 2.94 8.82
CA LEU A 79 13.38 1.62 8.77
C LEU A 79 12.66 0.60 7.88
N LEU A 80 11.54 0.98 7.25
CA LEU A 80 10.83 0.10 6.32
C LEU A 80 11.51 0.15 4.95
N GLU A 81 12.06 -0.98 4.53
CA GLU A 81 12.88 -1.04 3.32
C GLU A 81 12.05 -1.08 2.02
N ASN A 82 10.84 -1.62 2.05
CA ASN A 82 10.04 -1.87 0.85
C ASN A 82 8.78 -0.99 0.82
N CYS A 83 8.99 0.33 0.79
CA CYS A 83 7.93 1.33 0.61
C CYS A 83 7.95 1.87 -0.81
N PHE A 84 6.77 2.14 -1.38
CA PHE A 84 6.65 2.53 -2.77
C PHE A 84 5.70 3.71 -2.96
N ALA A 85 6.10 4.63 -3.84
CA ALA A 85 5.19 5.52 -4.55
C ALA A 85 4.67 4.82 -5.80
N PHE A 86 3.45 5.17 -6.22
CA PHE A 86 2.82 4.59 -7.39
C PHE A 86 2.41 5.67 -8.40
N LYS A 87 2.65 5.41 -9.68
CA LYS A 87 2.17 6.23 -10.78
C LYS A 87 1.23 5.42 -11.66
N PHE A 88 0.04 5.96 -11.88
CA PHE A 88 -0.99 5.43 -12.76
C PHE A 88 -1.07 6.30 -14.00
N GLU A 89 -0.83 5.73 -15.16
CA GLU A 89 -0.86 6.41 -16.45
C GLU A 89 -1.95 5.78 -17.33
N THR A 90 -2.96 6.56 -17.66
CA THR A 90 -3.97 6.22 -18.67
C THR A 90 -3.71 7.00 -19.94
N GLU A 91 -4.53 6.82 -20.98
CA GLU A 91 -4.43 7.59 -22.23
C GLU A 91 -4.40 9.12 -21.98
N ASN A 92 -5.19 9.60 -21.02
CA ASN A 92 -5.46 11.03 -20.84
C ASN A 92 -5.06 11.58 -19.46
N LYS A 93 -4.64 10.74 -18.51
CA LYS A 93 -4.37 11.16 -17.13
C LYS A 93 -3.20 10.44 -16.52
N LYS A 94 -2.43 11.19 -15.71
CA LYS A 94 -1.36 10.68 -14.87
C LYS A 94 -1.61 11.07 -13.41
N VAL A 95 -1.68 10.09 -12.54
CA VAL A 95 -1.88 10.29 -11.10
C VAL A 95 -0.75 9.62 -10.35
N VAL A 96 -0.16 10.33 -9.41
CA VAL A 96 0.92 9.82 -8.55
C VAL A 96 0.48 9.86 -7.09
N PHE A 97 0.74 8.77 -6.37
CA PHE A 97 0.61 8.66 -4.93
C PHE A 97 1.99 8.46 -4.34
N SER A 98 2.40 9.31 -3.40
CA SER A 98 3.73 9.22 -2.77
C SER A 98 3.89 7.99 -1.88
N GLY A 99 2.80 7.47 -1.31
CA GLY A 99 2.91 6.67 -0.09
C GLY A 99 3.50 7.51 1.05
N ASP A 100 3.82 6.87 2.16
CA ASP A 100 4.52 7.52 3.27
C ASP A 100 6.02 7.61 2.93
N THR A 101 6.59 8.81 2.98
CA THR A 101 8.00 9.05 2.64
C THR A 101 8.52 10.37 3.23
N ILE A 102 9.81 10.43 3.48
CA ILE A 102 10.49 11.71 3.71
C ILE A 102 10.50 12.55 2.41
N PHE A 103 10.97 13.79 2.49
CA PHE A 103 11.32 14.54 1.28
C PHE A 103 12.33 13.74 0.44
N PHE A 104 11.89 13.26 -0.71
CA PHE A 104 12.64 12.33 -1.57
C PHE A 104 12.75 12.87 -3.00
N PRO A 105 13.91 13.50 -3.36
CA PRO A 105 14.09 14.14 -4.65
C PRO A 105 13.74 13.29 -5.88
N PRO A 106 14.03 11.97 -5.94
CA PRO A 106 13.63 11.16 -7.10
C PRO A 106 12.12 11.10 -7.35
N LEU A 107 11.30 11.35 -6.31
CA LEU A 107 9.85 11.43 -6.47
C LEU A 107 9.43 12.63 -7.32
N ILE A 108 10.22 13.72 -7.36
CA ILE A 108 9.97 14.90 -8.21
C ILE A 108 10.00 14.50 -9.68
N ASP A 109 11.04 13.76 -10.08
CA ASP A 109 11.17 13.27 -11.45
C ASP A 109 10.12 12.23 -11.79
N PHE A 110 9.82 11.35 -10.84
CA PHE A 110 8.78 10.33 -10.98
C PHE A 110 7.38 10.95 -11.16
N ALA A 111 7.09 12.05 -10.47
CA ALA A 111 5.83 12.78 -10.55
C ALA A 111 5.80 13.85 -11.64
N LYS A 112 6.89 14.01 -12.42
CA LYS A 112 6.93 14.99 -13.50
C LYS A 112 5.80 14.77 -14.50
N ASP A 113 5.17 15.88 -14.90
CA ASP A 113 4.03 15.90 -15.82
C ASP A 113 2.81 15.09 -15.35
N ALA A 114 2.68 14.84 -14.04
CA ALA A 114 1.47 14.27 -13.46
C ALA A 114 0.35 15.33 -13.41
N ASP A 115 -0.88 14.92 -13.75
CA ASP A 115 -2.06 15.78 -13.58
C ASP A 115 -2.41 15.96 -12.10
N VAL A 116 -2.13 14.93 -11.28
CA VAL A 116 -2.39 14.94 -9.84
C VAL A 116 -1.26 14.23 -9.10
N LEU A 117 -0.74 14.90 -8.08
CA LEU A 117 0.13 14.30 -7.07
C LEU A 117 -0.59 14.29 -5.72
N VAL A 118 -0.84 13.09 -5.18
CA VAL A 118 -1.30 12.89 -3.80
C VAL A 118 -0.07 12.59 -2.96
N HIS A 119 0.32 13.58 -2.15
CA HIS A 119 1.52 13.48 -1.30
C HIS A 119 1.14 13.56 0.17
N GLU A 120 1.75 12.70 0.98
CA GLU A 120 1.63 12.80 2.43
C GLU A 120 2.37 14.01 2.97
N VAL A 121 1.90 14.56 4.07
CA VAL A 121 2.59 15.64 4.79
C VAL A 121 2.16 15.68 6.25
N MET A 122 3.12 15.93 7.13
CA MET A 122 2.87 16.13 8.56
C MET A 122 3.21 17.55 8.97
N LEU A 123 2.32 18.18 9.75
CA LEU A 123 2.59 19.49 10.32
C LEU A 123 3.59 19.36 11.48
N LYS A 124 4.79 19.93 11.34
CA LYS A 124 5.88 19.84 12.32
C LYS A 124 5.45 20.19 13.75
N ARG A 125 4.74 21.33 13.91
CA ARG A 125 4.21 21.74 15.22
C ARG A 125 3.21 20.71 15.81
N GLY A 126 2.42 20.06 14.97
CA GLY A 126 1.51 18.99 15.38
C GLY A 126 2.26 17.78 15.92
N ILE A 127 3.37 17.39 15.26
CA ILE A 127 4.25 16.31 15.68
C ILE A 127 4.85 16.61 17.06
N GLU A 128 5.37 17.82 17.28
CA GLU A 128 5.96 18.24 18.55
C GLU A 128 4.95 18.15 19.72
N VAL A 129 3.72 18.62 19.50
CA VAL A 129 2.63 18.54 20.51
C VAL A 129 2.24 17.08 20.78
N LEU A 130 2.13 16.26 19.75
CA LEU A 130 1.78 14.84 19.88
C LEU A 130 2.86 14.08 20.64
N ALA A 131 4.13 14.31 20.28
CA ALA A 131 5.26 13.64 20.90
C ALA A 131 5.41 14.00 22.39
N GLU A 132 5.21 15.26 22.76
CA GLU A 132 5.23 15.64 24.19
C GLU A 132 4.12 14.94 24.98
N ARG A 133 2.91 14.83 24.41
CA ARG A 133 1.78 14.10 25.03
C ARG A 133 2.06 12.60 25.19
N LEU A 134 2.76 12.00 24.24
CA LEU A 134 3.03 10.56 24.20
C LEU A 134 4.42 10.17 24.74
N LYS A 135 5.20 11.11 25.22
CA LYS A 135 6.62 10.93 25.64
C LYS A 135 6.85 9.73 26.57
N LYS A 136 5.92 9.48 27.50
CA LYS A 136 6.00 8.35 28.44
C LYS A 136 5.75 6.99 27.79
N VAL A 137 5.02 6.94 26.69
CA VAL A 137 4.59 5.70 26.01
C VAL A 137 5.40 5.44 24.74
N LYS A 138 5.77 6.52 24.05
CA LYS A 138 6.53 6.50 22.78
C LYS A 138 7.66 7.54 22.84
N PRO A 139 8.75 7.29 23.60
CA PRO A 139 9.82 8.27 23.82
C PRO A 139 10.52 8.72 22.52
N ASN A 140 10.61 7.84 21.53
CA ASN A 140 11.31 8.09 20.26
C ASN A 140 10.35 8.51 19.13
N LEU A 141 9.12 8.96 19.44
CA LEU A 141 8.11 9.27 18.42
C LEU A 141 8.56 10.39 17.47
N ILE A 142 9.16 11.46 17.99
CA ILE A 142 9.65 12.58 17.15
C ILE A 142 10.69 12.07 16.15
N GLU A 143 11.70 11.36 16.64
CA GLU A 143 12.78 10.83 15.81
C GLU A 143 12.21 9.92 14.71
N HIS A 144 11.32 8.99 15.07
CA HIS A 144 10.66 8.12 14.11
C HIS A 144 9.91 8.90 13.03
N LEU A 145 9.10 9.88 13.41
CA LEU A 145 8.30 10.65 12.46
C LEU A 145 9.16 11.50 11.51
N MET A 146 10.26 12.07 12.04
CA MET A 146 11.17 12.89 11.23
C MET A 146 11.99 12.12 10.19
N ILE A 147 12.26 10.84 10.44
CA ILE A 147 12.97 9.97 9.48
C ILE A 147 12.03 9.20 8.55
N SER A 148 10.72 9.29 8.77
CA SER A 148 9.72 8.49 8.04
C SER A 148 8.81 9.32 7.15
N HIS A 149 8.57 10.59 7.49
CA HIS A 149 7.55 11.39 6.84
C HIS A 149 8.04 12.75 6.36
N THR A 150 7.36 13.29 5.34
CA THR A 150 7.56 14.67 4.89
C THR A 150 6.91 15.64 5.89
N THR A 151 7.63 16.71 6.24
CA THR A 151 7.14 17.75 7.15
C THR A 151 6.99 19.09 6.45
N ALA A 152 5.95 19.86 6.84
CA ALA A 152 5.71 21.26 6.47
C ALA A 152 5.65 22.16 7.71
#